data_87a743d18271dfde8ed40979e937312d
#
_entry.id   87a743d18271dfde8ed40979e937312d
#
_cell.length_a   1.000
_cell.length_b   1.000
_cell.length_c   1.000
_cell.angle_alpha   90.00
_cell.angle_beta   90.00
_cell.angle_gamma   90.00
#
_symmetry.space_group_name_H-M   'P 1'
#
loop_
_entity.id
_entity.type
_entity.pdbx_description
1 polymer ?
#
loop_
_entity_poly.entity_id
_entity_poly.type
_entity_poly.pdbx_seq_one_letter_code
_entity_poly.pdbx_strand_id
1 'polypeptide(L)'
;ITADSSYVVGSNSNVSADGAMVLGNNASVTAKNAVALGNNTKVDNESAVALGTGSETAAAVATPSATINGTVHNFAGINPASTVSVGKAGMERTVTNVAAGRISATSTDAINGSQLHAVTSEMDKGVAYAGDVKAASATANQFTRKLGEQTNIIGGVTDPTKLSDNNIGVVSNGSDTLNVKLAKTLTGLDSVTAGNTTINNGGLTVDGKTYVTPNGINANNQKITNVADGSNPNDAVNYSQLQKAIGGTAKASSVKAKDTNVTVTEGTNAAGGKEYTVGLGDKITVGGTTAAHPVTVDGTT
;
A
#
# COMPACT_ATOMS: atom_id res chain seq x y z
N ILE A 1 12.93 -41.58 -65.91
CA ILE A 1 14.13 -40.99 -65.35
C ILE A 1 14.87 -40.28 -66.45
N THR A 2 15.06 -39.00 -66.32
CA THR A 2 15.84 -38.19 -67.26
C THR A 2 17.07 -37.53 -66.61
N ALA A 3 17.42 -37.98 -65.38
CA ALA A 3 18.41 -37.42 -64.52
C ALA A 3 19.61 -38.35 -64.38
N ASP A 4 20.84 -37.72 -64.27
CA ASP A 4 22.09 -38.39 -64.04
C ASP A 4 22.30 -38.77 -62.56
N SER A 5 23.00 -39.88 -62.31
CA SER A 5 23.40 -40.32 -60.97
C SER A 5 22.19 -40.52 -60.01
N SER A 6 21.01 -40.79 -60.53
CA SER A 6 19.79 -40.96 -59.76
C SER A 6 19.47 -42.43 -59.55
N TYR A 7 18.91 -42.77 -58.35
CA TYR A 7 18.54 -44.11 -57.97
C TYR A 7 16.98 -44.24 -57.74
N VAL A 8 16.32 -45.05 -58.49
CA VAL A 8 14.84 -45.15 -58.41
C VAL A 8 14.41 -46.61 -58.26
N VAL A 9 13.68 -46.91 -57.21
CA VAL A 9 13.01 -48.21 -57.02
C VAL A 9 11.51 -47.94 -56.84
N GLY A 10 10.73 -48.40 -57.81
CA GLY A 10 9.28 -48.22 -57.84
C GLY A 10 8.79 -47.94 -59.28
N SER A 11 7.47 -47.88 -59.43
CA SER A 11 6.81 -47.61 -60.70
C SER A 11 6.15 -46.25 -60.78
N ASN A 12 6.03 -45.71 -61.99
CA ASN A 12 5.34 -44.47 -62.29
C ASN A 12 5.93 -43.22 -61.56
N SER A 13 7.22 -43.26 -61.14
CA SER A 13 7.87 -42.14 -60.50
C SER A 13 8.53 -41.25 -61.57
N ASN A 14 8.34 -39.93 -61.42
CA ASN A 14 8.98 -38.86 -62.19
C ASN A 14 10.18 -38.33 -61.48
N VAL A 15 11.37 -38.54 -62.03
CA VAL A 15 12.65 -38.04 -61.51
C VAL A 15 13.37 -37.31 -62.62
N SER A 16 13.48 -35.99 -62.50
CA SER A 16 14.05 -35.12 -63.51
C SER A 16 15.28 -34.36 -63.03
N ALA A 17 15.72 -34.55 -61.79
CA ALA A 17 16.89 -33.85 -61.22
C ALA A 17 17.98 -34.84 -60.79
N ASP A 18 19.24 -34.47 -61.05
CA ASP A 18 20.42 -35.29 -60.77
C ASP A 18 20.64 -35.59 -59.28
N GLY A 19 21.22 -36.76 -59.01
CA GLY A 19 21.56 -37.16 -57.66
C GLY A 19 20.33 -37.55 -56.76
N ALA A 20 19.15 -37.69 -57.32
CA ALA A 20 17.94 -38.00 -56.60
C ALA A 20 17.85 -39.50 -56.19
N MET A 21 17.33 -39.78 -55.01
CA MET A 21 17.05 -41.11 -54.53
C MET A 21 15.54 -41.29 -54.28
N VAL A 22 14.95 -42.29 -54.92
CA VAL A 22 13.51 -42.59 -54.81
C VAL A 22 13.27 -44.05 -54.45
N LEU A 23 12.52 -44.28 -53.42
CA LEU A 23 11.97 -45.59 -53.04
C LEU A 23 10.48 -45.47 -52.81
N GLY A 24 9.69 -45.80 -53.80
CA GLY A 24 8.24 -45.68 -53.77
C GLY A 24 7.64 -45.52 -55.14
N ASN A 25 6.34 -45.75 -55.30
CA ASN A 25 5.57 -45.58 -56.52
C ASN A 25 4.95 -44.18 -56.63
N ASN A 26 4.80 -43.65 -57.82
CA ASN A 26 4.15 -42.41 -58.13
C ASN A 26 4.86 -41.20 -57.42
N ALA A 27 6.15 -41.30 -57.13
CA ALA A 27 6.92 -40.21 -56.56
C ALA A 27 7.29 -39.15 -57.61
N SER A 28 7.30 -37.89 -57.23
CA SER A 28 7.73 -36.78 -58.09
C SER A 28 8.94 -36.07 -57.42
N VAL A 29 10.09 -36.12 -58.06
CA VAL A 29 11.32 -35.49 -57.61
C VAL A 29 11.87 -34.61 -58.70
N THR A 30 11.83 -33.29 -58.48
CA THR A 30 12.25 -32.30 -59.44
C THR A 30 13.49 -31.52 -59.00
N ALA A 31 13.95 -31.76 -57.75
CA ALA A 31 15.09 -31.04 -57.15
C ALA A 31 16.33 -31.94 -57.01
N LYS A 32 17.54 -31.36 -57.18
CA LYS A 32 18.81 -32.07 -57.09
C LYS A 32 19.08 -32.62 -55.70
N ASN A 33 19.76 -33.76 -55.64
CA ASN A 33 20.22 -34.41 -54.41
C ASN A 33 19.09 -34.71 -53.42
N ALA A 34 17.86 -34.79 -53.93
CA ALA A 34 16.66 -34.96 -53.12
C ALA A 34 16.37 -36.43 -52.83
N VAL A 35 15.72 -36.73 -51.70
CA VAL A 35 15.39 -38.06 -51.26
C VAL A 35 13.88 -38.24 -51.06
N ALA A 36 13.25 -39.19 -51.74
CA ALA A 36 11.84 -39.53 -51.64
C ALA A 36 11.67 -40.96 -51.17
N LEU A 37 11.19 -41.15 -49.94
CA LEU A 37 10.96 -42.46 -49.34
C LEU A 37 9.48 -42.66 -49.03
N GLY A 38 8.75 -43.33 -49.89
CA GLY A 38 7.30 -43.58 -49.78
C GLY A 38 6.56 -43.33 -51.09
N ASN A 39 5.36 -43.92 -51.19
CA ASN A 39 4.51 -43.73 -52.36
C ASN A 39 3.91 -42.32 -52.40
N ASN A 40 3.70 -41.77 -53.59
CA ASN A 40 3.08 -40.46 -53.79
C ASN A 40 3.83 -39.31 -53.09
N THR A 41 5.15 -39.46 -52.91
CA THR A 41 5.98 -38.40 -52.34
C THR A 41 6.27 -37.29 -53.36
N LYS A 42 6.43 -36.05 -52.90
CA LYS A 42 6.77 -34.93 -53.74
C LYS A 42 7.97 -34.15 -53.14
N VAL A 43 9.06 -34.00 -53.92
CA VAL A 43 10.27 -33.33 -53.49
C VAL A 43 10.70 -32.32 -54.57
N ASP A 44 10.43 -31.05 -54.29
CA ASP A 44 10.72 -29.94 -55.19
C ASP A 44 11.80 -29.00 -54.60
N ASN A 45 12.45 -29.37 -53.50
CA ASN A 45 13.47 -28.59 -52.82
C ASN A 45 14.81 -29.33 -52.82
N GLU A 46 15.89 -28.65 -53.16
CA GLU A 46 17.22 -29.24 -53.28
C GLU A 46 17.69 -29.81 -51.90
N SER A 47 18.30 -31.00 -51.99
CA SER A 47 18.81 -31.73 -50.79
C SER A 47 17.76 -32.06 -49.75
N ALA A 48 16.48 -31.89 -50.03
CA ALA A 48 15.40 -32.17 -49.07
C ALA A 48 15.00 -33.67 -49.08
N VAL A 49 14.39 -34.09 -47.98
CA VAL A 49 13.96 -35.48 -47.77
C VAL A 49 12.45 -35.48 -47.50
N ALA A 50 11.70 -36.24 -48.32
CA ALA A 50 10.31 -36.60 -48.02
C ALA A 50 10.27 -38.02 -47.47
N LEU A 51 9.80 -38.23 -46.25
CA LEU A 51 9.77 -39.49 -45.55
C LEU A 51 8.32 -39.90 -45.23
N GLY A 52 7.90 -40.96 -45.82
CA GLY A 52 6.56 -41.54 -45.66
C GLY A 52 5.62 -41.24 -46.85
N THR A 53 4.65 -42.14 -47.07
CA THR A 53 3.66 -42.01 -48.15
C THR A 53 2.96 -40.67 -48.15
N GLY A 54 2.92 -39.99 -49.29
CA GLY A 54 2.25 -38.71 -49.50
C GLY A 54 2.99 -37.49 -48.86
N SER A 55 4.22 -37.67 -48.33
CA SER A 55 5.00 -36.56 -47.82
C SER A 55 5.44 -35.61 -48.94
N GLU A 56 5.39 -34.30 -48.65
CA GLU A 56 5.80 -33.24 -49.55
C GLU A 56 6.81 -32.34 -48.85
N THR A 57 7.89 -31.93 -49.52
CA THR A 57 8.86 -31.04 -48.97
C THR A 57 8.44 -29.57 -49.11
N ALA A 58 8.93 -28.73 -48.21
CA ALA A 58 8.86 -27.27 -48.29
C ALA A 58 10.26 -26.68 -48.28
N ALA A 59 10.39 -25.45 -48.72
CA ALA A 59 11.65 -24.73 -48.67
C ALA A 59 12.10 -24.52 -47.23
N ALA A 60 13.40 -24.59 -46.97
CA ALA A 60 13.98 -24.26 -45.66
C ALA A 60 13.78 -22.78 -45.35
N VAL A 61 13.35 -22.47 -44.15
CA VAL A 61 13.11 -21.10 -43.70
C VAL A 61 14.06 -20.79 -42.56
N ALA A 62 14.85 -19.72 -42.72
CA ALA A 62 15.71 -19.20 -41.67
C ALA A 62 14.87 -18.64 -40.50
N THR A 63 15.18 -19.07 -39.28
CA THR A 63 14.46 -18.64 -38.08
C THR A 63 15.48 -18.17 -37.04
N PRO A 64 16.01 -16.92 -37.14
CA PRO A 64 17.10 -16.47 -36.29
C PRO A 64 16.67 -16.17 -34.87
N SER A 65 15.43 -15.76 -34.65
CA SER A 65 14.94 -15.34 -33.33
C SER A 65 13.42 -15.35 -33.26
N ALA A 66 12.89 -15.27 -32.06
CA ALA A 66 11.51 -14.90 -31.77
C ALA A 66 11.44 -13.86 -30.67
N THR A 67 10.42 -12.98 -30.72
CA THR A 67 10.12 -12.06 -29.62
C THR A 67 9.08 -12.68 -28.72
N ILE A 68 9.44 -12.93 -27.46
CA ILE A 68 8.56 -13.49 -26.44
C ILE A 68 8.47 -12.48 -25.31
N ASN A 69 7.27 -12.02 -24.99
CA ASN A 69 7.03 -11.00 -23.96
C ASN A 69 7.92 -9.75 -24.10
N GLY A 70 8.06 -9.23 -25.33
CA GLY A 70 8.88 -8.05 -25.65
C GLY A 70 10.38 -8.29 -25.68
N THR A 71 10.87 -9.47 -25.33
CA THR A 71 12.30 -9.82 -25.35
C THR A 71 12.63 -10.66 -26.57
N VAL A 72 13.70 -10.32 -27.30
CA VAL A 72 14.20 -11.08 -28.43
C VAL A 72 15.05 -12.25 -27.92
N HIS A 73 14.67 -13.45 -28.31
CA HIS A 73 15.40 -14.70 -28.05
C HIS A 73 16.05 -15.20 -29.34
N ASN A 74 17.36 -15.28 -29.38
CA ASN A 74 18.11 -15.81 -30.49
C ASN A 74 18.17 -17.35 -30.44
N PHE A 75 18.05 -17.97 -31.61
CA PHE A 75 18.05 -19.42 -31.74
C PHE A 75 19.37 -19.94 -32.31
N ALA A 76 19.64 -21.24 -32.11
CA ALA A 76 20.71 -21.96 -32.78
C ALA A 76 20.21 -22.56 -34.09
N GLY A 77 21.11 -22.94 -35.00
CA GLY A 77 20.76 -23.59 -36.28
C GLY A 77 19.93 -22.72 -37.21
N ILE A 78 20.17 -21.41 -37.21
CA ILE A 78 19.33 -20.38 -37.84
C ILE A 78 19.25 -20.44 -39.36
N ASN A 79 20.21 -21.09 -40.03
CA ASN A 79 20.29 -21.22 -41.49
C ASN A 79 20.20 -22.69 -41.87
N PRO A 80 18.99 -23.28 -41.94
CA PRO A 80 18.83 -24.69 -42.36
C PRO A 80 19.21 -24.84 -43.83
N ALA A 81 20.02 -25.84 -44.14
CA ALA A 81 20.46 -26.13 -45.50
C ALA A 81 19.32 -26.76 -46.34
N SER A 82 18.43 -27.52 -45.72
CA SER A 82 17.33 -28.20 -46.37
C SER A 82 16.27 -28.62 -45.33
N THR A 83 15.25 -29.34 -45.77
CA THR A 83 14.19 -29.84 -44.91
C THR A 83 14.06 -31.34 -44.93
N VAL A 84 13.63 -31.95 -43.82
CA VAL A 84 13.10 -33.31 -43.77
C VAL A 84 11.60 -33.21 -43.48
N SER A 85 10.76 -33.61 -44.44
CA SER A 85 9.32 -33.59 -44.27
C SER A 85 8.81 -35.00 -43.98
N VAL A 86 8.03 -35.17 -42.95
CA VAL A 86 7.35 -36.43 -42.57
C VAL A 86 5.88 -36.45 -42.94
N GLY A 87 5.39 -35.42 -43.66
CA GLY A 87 3.98 -35.32 -44.04
C GLY A 87 3.74 -34.18 -45.03
N LYS A 88 2.53 -33.67 -45.06
CA LYS A 88 2.08 -32.47 -45.75
C LYS A 88 0.92 -31.85 -45.01
N ALA A 89 0.51 -30.65 -45.43
CA ALA A 89 -0.65 -29.96 -44.84
C ALA A 89 -1.91 -30.86 -44.89
N GLY A 90 -2.54 -31.05 -43.71
CA GLY A 90 -3.69 -31.95 -43.53
C GLY A 90 -3.34 -33.44 -43.44
N MET A 91 -2.05 -33.81 -43.52
CA MET A 91 -1.55 -35.19 -43.38
C MET A 91 -0.22 -35.17 -42.58
N GLU A 92 -0.21 -34.46 -41.44
CA GLU A 92 0.91 -34.39 -40.52
C GLU A 92 1.12 -35.75 -39.82
N ARG A 93 2.37 -36.00 -39.36
CA ARG A 93 2.71 -37.23 -38.61
C ARG A 93 3.38 -36.88 -37.30
N THR A 94 3.06 -37.65 -36.28
CA THR A 94 3.79 -37.62 -35.01
C THR A 94 5.14 -38.32 -35.21
N VAL A 95 6.22 -37.68 -34.71
CA VAL A 95 7.53 -38.32 -34.59
C VAL A 95 7.62 -38.88 -33.16
N THR A 96 7.60 -40.21 -33.03
CA THR A 96 7.65 -40.92 -31.75
C THR A 96 9.03 -41.48 -31.45
N ASN A 97 9.29 -41.87 -30.17
CA ASN A 97 10.55 -42.41 -29.69
C ASN A 97 11.74 -41.48 -29.88
N VAL A 98 11.46 -40.17 -29.82
CA VAL A 98 12.52 -39.13 -29.77
C VAL A 98 13.11 -39.12 -28.38
N ALA A 99 14.43 -39.32 -28.28
CA ALA A 99 15.16 -39.16 -27.00
C ALA A 99 15.12 -37.69 -26.56
N ALA A 100 15.33 -37.45 -25.27
CA ALA A 100 15.46 -36.10 -24.74
C ALA A 100 16.69 -35.40 -25.35
N GLY A 101 16.45 -34.21 -25.92
CA GLY A 101 17.51 -33.36 -26.46
C GLY A 101 18.25 -32.58 -25.38
N ARG A 102 19.49 -32.16 -25.69
CA ARG A 102 20.24 -31.25 -24.78
C ARG A 102 19.56 -29.89 -24.75
N ILE A 103 19.40 -29.35 -23.55
CA ILE A 103 18.80 -28.02 -23.34
C ILE A 103 19.93 -27.02 -23.10
N SER A 104 20.28 -26.25 -24.13
CA SER A 104 21.27 -25.16 -24.07
C SER A 104 20.98 -24.13 -25.14
N ALA A 105 21.55 -22.93 -25.01
CA ALA A 105 21.42 -21.87 -25.99
C ALA A 105 21.97 -22.21 -27.39
N THR A 106 22.82 -23.22 -27.48
CA THR A 106 23.47 -23.66 -28.75
C THR A 106 22.98 -25.02 -29.24
N SER A 107 22.02 -25.64 -28.55
CA SER A 107 21.49 -26.95 -28.95
C SER A 107 20.64 -26.85 -30.20
N THR A 108 20.80 -27.82 -31.06
CA THR A 108 19.95 -28.07 -32.24
C THR A 108 19.23 -29.42 -32.17
N ASP A 109 19.23 -30.04 -30.97
CA ASP A 109 18.57 -31.32 -30.75
C ASP A 109 17.03 -31.14 -30.75
N ALA A 110 16.29 -32.14 -31.19
CA ALA A 110 14.85 -32.16 -31.02
C ALA A 110 14.46 -32.29 -29.54
N ILE A 111 13.39 -31.62 -29.18
CA ILE A 111 12.81 -31.69 -27.81
C ILE A 111 11.62 -32.60 -27.78
N ASN A 112 11.55 -33.54 -26.83
CA ASN A 112 10.38 -34.38 -26.66
C ASN A 112 9.38 -33.82 -25.64
N GLY A 113 8.17 -34.39 -25.63
CA GLY A 113 7.06 -33.89 -24.80
C GLY A 113 7.34 -33.92 -23.28
N SER A 114 8.21 -34.84 -22.78
CA SER A 114 8.54 -34.90 -21.35
C SER A 114 9.39 -33.72 -20.89
N GLN A 115 10.23 -33.18 -21.77
CA GLN A 115 11.04 -31.98 -21.46
C GLN A 115 10.15 -30.72 -21.39
N LEU A 116 9.18 -30.60 -22.29
CA LEU A 116 8.21 -29.51 -22.23
C LEU A 116 7.32 -29.65 -20.98
N HIS A 117 6.87 -30.89 -20.67
CA HIS A 117 6.08 -31.14 -19.45
C HIS A 117 6.83 -30.73 -18.18
N ALA A 118 8.12 -30.94 -18.08
CA ALA A 118 8.91 -30.47 -16.93
C ALA A 118 8.83 -28.95 -16.78
N VAL A 119 8.99 -28.18 -17.85
CA VAL A 119 8.88 -26.71 -17.85
C VAL A 119 7.47 -26.24 -17.47
N THR A 120 6.44 -26.84 -18.07
CA THR A 120 5.04 -26.46 -17.76
C THR A 120 4.66 -26.80 -16.33
N SER A 121 5.20 -27.89 -15.77
CA SER A 121 4.99 -28.27 -14.37
C SER A 121 5.60 -27.26 -13.38
N GLU A 122 6.76 -26.66 -13.69
CA GLU A 122 7.33 -25.57 -12.89
C GLU A 122 6.51 -24.29 -12.99
N MET A 123 6.03 -23.95 -14.19
CA MET A 123 5.15 -22.78 -14.37
C MET A 123 3.82 -22.94 -13.62
N ASP A 124 3.30 -24.15 -13.52
CA ASP A 124 2.06 -24.49 -12.81
C ASP A 124 2.15 -24.32 -11.28
N LYS A 125 3.35 -24.28 -10.72
CA LYS A 125 3.53 -24.00 -9.27
C LYS A 125 3.07 -22.60 -8.91
N GLY A 126 3.16 -21.64 -9.82
CA GLY A 126 2.73 -20.26 -9.62
C GLY A 126 3.59 -19.48 -8.65
N VAL A 127 3.04 -18.38 -8.14
CA VAL A 127 3.70 -17.47 -7.17
C VAL A 127 2.94 -17.54 -5.85
N ALA A 128 3.66 -17.78 -4.75
CA ALA A 128 3.09 -17.77 -3.41
C ALA A 128 3.06 -16.35 -2.84
N TYR A 129 1.95 -15.99 -2.22
CA TYR A 129 1.73 -14.74 -1.48
C TYR A 129 1.39 -15.07 -0.04
N ALA A 130 2.06 -14.45 0.91
CA ALA A 130 1.81 -14.64 2.33
C ALA A 130 1.51 -13.29 3.02
N GLY A 131 0.60 -13.33 4.00
CA GLY A 131 0.34 -12.22 4.92
C GLY A 131 0.95 -12.47 6.29
N ASP A 132 0.99 -11.45 7.15
CA ASP A 132 1.49 -11.57 8.54
C ASP A 132 0.59 -12.46 9.38
N VAL A 133 -0.71 -12.37 9.17
CA VAL A 133 -1.72 -13.06 9.98
C VAL A 133 -2.64 -13.89 9.10
N LYS A 134 -2.87 -15.11 9.55
CA LYS A 134 -3.85 -16.03 8.95
C LYS A 134 -5.27 -15.59 9.31
N ALA A 135 -6.15 -15.45 8.31
CA ALA A 135 -7.58 -15.23 8.57
C ALA A 135 -8.18 -16.42 9.33
N ALA A 136 -9.16 -16.18 10.19
CA ALA A 136 -9.80 -17.23 10.99
C ALA A 136 -10.41 -18.35 10.13
N SER A 137 -10.95 -17.99 8.95
CA SER A 137 -11.54 -18.92 7.99
C SER A 137 -10.54 -19.63 7.07
N ALA A 138 -9.26 -19.25 7.10
CA ALA A 138 -8.24 -19.81 6.22
C ALA A 138 -7.47 -20.96 6.90
N THR A 139 -6.99 -21.91 6.10
CA THR A 139 -6.14 -23.01 6.57
C THR A 139 -4.68 -22.60 6.72
N ALA A 140 -4.23 -21.59 5.94
CA ALA A 140 -2.88 -21.05 5.96
C ALA A 140 -2.90 -19.52 5.81
N ASN A 141 -1.79 -18.84 6.13
CA ASN A 141 -1.61 -17.40 5.91
C ASN A 141 -1.06 -17.09 4.51
N GLN A 142 -1.09 -18.06 3.62
CA GLN A 142 -0.59 -17.92 2.25
C GLN A 142 -1.57 -18.50 1.24
N PHE A 143 -1.46 -18.03 0.00
CA PHE A 143 -2.14 -18.59 -1.16
C PHE A 143 -1.20 -18.54 -2.37
N THR A 144 -1.48 -19.39 -3.37
CA THR A 144 -0.71 -19.42 -4.61
C THR A 144 -1.59 -18.97 -5.78
N ARG A 145 -1.01 -18.23 -6.72
CA ARG A 145 -1.61 -17.82 -7.98
C ARG A 145 -0.76 -18.29 -9.13
N LYS A 146 -1.40 -18.91 -10.13
CA LYS A 146 -0.77 -19.33 -11.38
C LYS A 146 -0.68 -18.15 -12.36
N LEU A 147 0.11 -18.31 -13.39
CA LEU A 147 0.21 -17.35 -14.48
C LEU A 147 -1.17 -17.12 -15.12
N GLY A 148 -1.57 -15.84 -15.24
CA GLY A 148 -2.87 -15.44 -15.75
C GLY A 148 -3.98 -15.30 -14.69
N GLU A 149 -3.75 -15.73 -13.43
CA GLU A 149 -4.71 -15.52 -12.34
C GLU A 149 -4.51 -14.15 -11.68
N GLN A 150 -5.61 -13.51 -11.31
CA GLN A 150 -5.60 -12.21 -10.64
C GLN A 150 -5.32 -12.35 -9.14
N THR A 151 -4.40 -11.53 -8.62
CA THR A 151 -4.21 -11.30 -7.18
C THR A 151 -4.82 -9.96 -6.79
N ASN A 152 -5.71 -9.96 -5.80
CA ASN A 152 -6.31 -8.74 -5.28
C ASN A 152 -5.62 -8.34 -3.98
N ILE A 153 -5.15 -7.08 -3.93
CA ILE A 153 -4.69 -6.41 -2.71
C ILE A 153 -5.69 -5.29 -2.46
N ILE A 154 -6.49 -5.43 -1.41
CA ILE A 154 -7.61 -4.51 -1.15
C ILE A 154 -7.47 -3.87 0.23
N GLY A 155 -7.67 -2.55 0.30
CA GLY A 155 -7.66 -1.77 1.55
C GLY A 155 -9.06 -1.48 2.11
N GLY A 156 -10.13 -1.91 1.42
CA GLY A 156 -11.53 -1.74 1.86
C GLY A 156 -12.16 -0.39 1.52
N VAL A 157 -11.39 0.64 1.17
CA VAL A 157 -11.91 1.93 0.72
C VAL A 157 -11.98 1.93 -0.81
N THR A 158 -13.19 2.09 -1.36
CA THR A 158 -13.45 2.04 -2.81
C THR A 158 -13.61 3.42 -3.45
N ASP A 159 -13.81 4.46 -2.64
CA ASP A 159 -13.92 5.84 -3.10
C ASP A 159 -12.52 6.50 -3.11
N PRO A 160 -11.94 6.80 -4.28
CA PRO A 160 -10.59 7.35 -4.35
C PRO A 160 -10.47 8.75 -3.72
N THR A 161 -11.58 9.51 -3.59
CA THR A 161 -11.56 10.82 -2.97
C THR A 161 -11.38 10.78 -1.45
N LYS A 162 -11.53 9.59 -0.85
CA LYS A 162 -11.32 9.34 0.59
C LYS A 162 -9.94 8.76 0.91
N LEU A 163 -9.07 8.65 -0.10
CA LEU A 163 -7.70 8.18 0.07
C LEU A 163 -6.74 9.35 0.12
N SER A 164 -5.78 9.28 1.02
CA SER A 164 -4.67 10.23 1.10
C SER A 164 -3.41 9.62 0.50
N ASP A 165 -2.61 10.45 -0.18
CA ASP A 165 -1.34 10.04 -0.76
C ASP A 165 -0.18 10.11 0.26
N ASN A 166 0.89 9.36 -0.01
CA ASN A 166 2.18 9.44 0.68
C ASN A 166 2.18 9.04 2.17
N ASN A 167 1.12 8.39 2.65
CA ASN A 167 1.01 7.94 4.04
C ASN A 167 1.43 6.47 4.25
N ILE A 168 1.58 5.71 3.17
CA ILE A 168 2.03 4.32 3.20
C ILE A 168 3.32 4.19 2.38
N GLY A 169 4.34 3.58 2.97
CA GLY A 169 5.58 3.22 2.30
C GLY A 169 5.72 1.71 2.20
N VAL A 170 6.29 1.22 1.09
CA VAL A 170 6.63 -0.19 0.92
C VAL A 170 8.14 -0.33 0.81
N VAL A 171 8.74 -1.12 1.70
CA VAL A 171 10.20 -1.28 1.79
C VAL A 171 10.56 -2.74 1.60
N SER A 172 11.38 -3.03 0.58
CA SER A 172 11.95 -4.36 0.39
C SER A 172 13.05 -4.65 1.42
N ASN A 173 13.10 -5.90 1.92
CA ASN A 173 14.24 -6.39 2.69
C ASN A 173 15.43 -6.82 1.81
N GLY A 174 15.28 -6.72 0.48
CA GLY A 174 16.30 -7.14 -0.50
C GLY A 174 16.29 -8.63 -0.82
N SER A 175 15.36 -9.42 -0.30
CA SER A 175 15.24 -10.86 -0.52
C SER A 175 13.81 -11.25 -0.93
N ASP A 176 12.93 -11.44 -0.01
CA ASP A 176 11.64 -12.11 -0.20
C ASP A 176 10.44 -11.32 0.36
N THR A 177 10.66 -10.20 1.06
CA THR A 177 9.62 -9.50 1.80
C THR A 177 9.49 -8.04 1.40
N LEU A 178 8.27 -7.60 1.16
CA LEU A 178 7.87 -6.21 1.05
C LEU A 178 7.16 -5.78 2.33
N ASN A 179 7.81 -4.95 3.14
CA ASN A 179 7.26 -4.41 4.38
C ASN A 179 6.40 -3.19 4.08
N VAL A 180 5.10 -3.28 4.32
CA VAL A 180 4.16 -2.16 4.25
C VAL A 180 4.24 -1.39 5.56
N LYS A 181 4.54 -0.11 5.52
CA LYS A 181 4.75 0.75 6.69
C LYS A 181 3.94 2.02 6.59
N LEU A 182 3.37 2.44 7.73
CA LEU A 182 2.78 3.76 7.86
C LEU A 182 3.88 4.82 8.00
N ALA A 183 3.70 5.96 7.35
CA ALA A 183 4.61 7.10 7.50
C ALA A 183 4.65 7.59 8.95
N LYS A 184 5.82 8.06 9.42
CA LYS A 184 5.95 8.64 10.77
C LYS A 184 5.14 9.94 10.93
N THR A 185 4.98 10.68 9.85
CA THR A 185 4.14 11.88 9.77
C THR A 185 3.06 11.62 8.74
N LEU A 186 1.81 11.74 9.13
CA LEU A 186 0.66 11.61 8.24
C LEU A 186 0.27 13.00 7.71
N THR A 187 0.02 13.09 6.42
CA THR A 187 -0.33 14.34 5.73
C THR A 187 -1.58 14.16 4.87
N GLY A 188 -2.28 15.27 4.58
CA GLY A 188 -3.47 15.23 3.72
C GLY A 188 -4.65 14.45 4.31
N LEU A 189 -4.74 14.36 5.65
CA LEU A 189 -5.88 13.75 6.33
C LEU A 189 -6.93 14.82 6.65
N ASP A 190 -8.19 14.55 6.36
CA ASP A 190 -9.32 15.39 6.76
C ASP A 190 -9.63 15.22 8.25
N SER A 191 -9.47 14.00 8.76
CA SER A 191 -9.68 13.67 10.17
C SER A 191 -8.97 12.39 10.59
N VAL A 192 -8.70 12.27 11.90
CA VAL A 192 -8.31 11.04 12.56
C VAL A 192 -9.38 10.72 13.60
N THR A 193 -10.04 9.56 13.47
CA THR A 193 -11.08 9.12 14.41
C THR A 193 -10.66 7.83 15.08
N ALA A 194 -10.69 7.81 16.41
CA ALA A 194 -10.45 6.64 17.24
C ALA A 194 -11.60 6.49 18.26
N GLY A 195 -12.48 5.52 18.02
CA GLY A 195 -13.71 5.39 18.79
C GLY A 195 -14.57 6.65 18.66
N ASN A 196 -14.94 7.27 19.80
CA ASN A 196 -15.72 8.51 19.83
C ASN A 196 -14.87 9.79 19.81
N THR A 197 -13.54 9.67 19.59
CA THR A 197 -12.63 10.80 19.56
C THR A 197 -12.25 11.13 18.11
N THR A 198 -12.42 12.39 17.72
CA THR A 198 -12.06 12.88 16.37
C THR A 198 -11.15 14.09 16.49
N ILE A 199 -10.07 14.10 15.74
CA ILE A 199 -9.17 15.24 15.52
C ILE A 199 -9.32 15.65 14.06
N ASN A 200 -9.68 16.91 13.81
CA ASN A 200 -9.81 17.50 12.48
C ASN A 200 -9.52 19.00 12.52
N ASN A 201 -9.78 19.72 11.42
CA ASN A 201 -9.60 21.16 11.34
C ASN A 201 -10.49 21.97 12.34
N GLY A 202 -11.58 21.37 12.82
CA GLY A 202 -12.45 21.97 13.85
C GLY A 202 -11.90 21.79 15.27
N GLY A 203 -10.90 20.92 15.46
CA GLY A 203 -10.25 20.67 16.74
C GLY A 203 -10.37 19.23 17.23
N LEU A 204 -10.34 19.06 18.56
CA LEU A 204 -10.48 17.77 19.24
C LEU A 204 -11.89 17.61 19.80
N THR A 205 -12.61 16.62 19.32
CA THR A 205 -13.97 16.28 19.73
C THR A 205 -13.97 14.90 20.41
N VAL A 206 -14.63 14.77 21.55
CA VAL A 206 -14.84 13.53 22.28
C VAL A 206 -16.34 13.40 22.57
N ASP A 207 -16.96 12.26 22.26
CA ASP A 207 -18.40 12.03 22.43
C ASP A 207 -19.29 13.16 21.89
N GLY A 208 -18.95 13.69 20.70
CA GLY A 208 -19.68 14.78 20.05
C GLY A 208 -19.49 16.17 20.68
N LYS A 209 -18.63 16.33 21.70
CA LYS A 209 -18.30 17.61 22.34
C LYS A 209 -16.89 18.05 21.97
N THR A 210 -16.73 19.23 21.39
CA THR A 210 -15.42 19.78 21.04
C THR A 210 -14.80 20.46 22.24
N TYR A 211 -13.62 19.99 22.64
CA TYR A 211 -12.85 20.48 23.79
C TYR A 211 -11.71 21.44 23.40
N VAL A 212 -11.08 21.20 22.25
CA VAL A 212 -10.05 22.07 21.70
C VAL A 212 -10.55 22.59 20.35
N THR A 213 -10.51 23.90 20.16
CA THR A 213 -10.92 24.56 18.93
C THR A 213 -9.81 25.51 18.45
N PRO A 214 -9.85 26.02 17.20
CA PRO A 214 -8.95 27.09 16.78
C PRO A 214 -8.99 28.34 17.67
N ASN A 215 -10.09 28.55 18.42
CA ASN A 215 -10.30 29.71 19.29
C ASN A 215 -9.98 29.43 20.77
N GLY A 216 -9.50 28.24 21.12
CA GLY A 216 -9.13 27.90 22.49
C GLY A 216 -9.76 26.63 23.03
N ILE A 217 -9.74 26.47 24.35
CA ILE A 217 -10.24 25.29 25.07
C ILE A 217 -11.64 25.58 25.61
N ASN A 218 -12.59 24.67 25.34
CA ASN A 218 -13.94 24.65 25.90
C ASN A 218 -14.09 23.43 26.81
N ALA A 219 -14.26 23.67 28.11
CA ALA A 219 -14.46 22.59 29.09
C ALA A 219 -15.85 21.91 29.01
N ASN A 220 -16.77 22.38 28.18
CA ASN A 220 -18.13 21.81 28.02
C ASN A 220 -18.87 21.59 29.36
N ASN A 221 -18.76 22.56 30.27
CA ASN A 221 -19.30 22.52 31.66
C ASN A 221 -18.66 21.41 32.53
N GLN A 222 -17.52 20.88 32.17
CA GLN A 222 -16.74 19.96 32.98
C GLN A 222 -15.73 20.73 33.83
N LYS A 223 -15.31 20.13 34.94
CA LYS A 223 -14.25 20.69 35.78
C LYS A 223 -12.90 20.56 35.06
N ILE A 224 -12.08 21.62 35.14
CA ILE A 224 -10.65 21.53 34.82
C ILE A 224 -9.92 21.26 36.16
N THR A 225 -9.32 20.09 36.28
CA THR A 225 -8.61 19.67 37.51
C THR A 225 -7.11 19.68 37.33
N ASN A 226 -6.36 19.66 38.45
CA ASN A 226 -4.89 19.66 38.43
C ASN A 226 -4.28 20.93 37.80
N VAL A 227 -4.95 22.06 37.92
CA VAL A 227 -4.42 23.36 37.51
C VAL A 227 -3.42 23.78 38.55
N ALA A 228 -2.15 23.94 38.20
CA ALA A 228 -1.11 24.48 39.06
C ALA A 228 -1.38 25.98 39.40
N ASP A 229 -0.73 26.50 40.44
CA ASP A 229 -0.83 27.93 40.77
C ASP A 229 -0.28 28.78 39.60
N GLY A 230 -1.11 29.69 39.08
CA GLY A 230 -0.69 30.68 38.09
C GLY A 230 0.35 31.65 38.70
N SER A 231 1.42 31.90 37.96
CA SER A 231 2.52 32.79 38.38
C SER A 231 2.73 33.97 37.44
N ASN A 232 2.19 33.90 36.22
CA ASN A 232 2.27 34.95 35.20
C ASN A 232 0.91 35.59 34.95
N PRO A 233 0.85 36.80 34.38
CA PRO A 233 -0.39 37.52 34.14
C PRO A 233 -1.44 36.79 33.27
N ASN A 234 -1.01 35.85 32.43
CA ASN A 234 -1.87 35.10 31.50
C ASN A 234 -2.12 33.65 31.94
N ASP A 235 -1.65 33.26 33.13
CA ASP A 235 -1.87 31.92 33.64
C ASP A 235 -3.32 31.76 34.17
N ALA A 236 -3.86 30.56 34.07
CA ALA A 236 -5.13 30.20 34.68
C ALA A 236 -4.97 30.24 36.22
N VAL A 237 -5.96 30.75 36.91
CA VAL A 237 -6.02 30.78 38.38
C VAL A 237 -6.84 29.59 38.87
N ASN A 238 -6.28 28.82 39.82
CA ASN A 238 -7.01 27.72 40.43
C ASN A 238 -7.85 28.23 41.65
N TYR A 239 -8.79 27.35 42.08
CA TYR A 239 -9.71 27.68 43.15
C TYR A 239 -9.02 28.05 44.47
N SER A 240 -7.86 27.45 44.81
CA SER A 240 -7.12 27.78 46.05
C SER A 240 -6.51 29.17 46.03
N GLN A 241 -6.00 29.62 44.86
CA GLN A 241 -5.49 30.99 44.68
C GLN A 241 -6.63 32.00 44.79
N LEU A 242 -7.78 31.73 44.21
CA LEU A 242 -8.96 32.60 44.36
C LEU A 242 -9.41 32.68 45.82
N GLN A 243 -9.47 31.59 46.56
CA GLN A 243 -9.80 31.59 47.99
C GLN A 243 -8.81 32.37 48.81
N LYS A 244 -7.49 32.25 48.58
CA LYS A 244 -6.46 33.03 49.25
C LYS A 244 -6.61 34.54 48.97
N ALA A 245 -6.91 34.90 47.72
CA ALA A 245 -7.11 36.31 47.34
C ALA A 245 -8.33 36.92 48.07
N ILE A 246 -9.47 36.21 48.05
CA ILE A 246 -10.69 36.66 48.76
C ILE A 246 -10.46 36.73 50.28
N GLY A 247 -9.83 35.72 50.89
CA GLY A 247 -9.51 35.68 52.30
C GLY A 247 -8.51 36.77 52.73
N GLY A 248 -7.57 37.14 51.84
CA GLY A 248 -6.64 38.25 52.06
C GLY A 248 -7.31 39.62 52.02
N THR A 249 -8.25 39.82 51.07
CA THR A 249 -9.00 41.08 50.93
C THR A 249 -9.95 41.31 52.10
N ALA A 250 -10.56 40.22 52.65
CA ALA A 250 -11.43 40.29 53.81
C ALA A 250 -10.70 40.70 55.12
N LYS A 251 -9.34 40.58 55.18
CA LYS A 251 -8.54 41.01 56.33
C LYS A 251 -8.08 42.48 56.26
N ALA A 252 -8.30 43.15 55.14
CA ALA A 252 -7.65 44.45 54.87
C ALA A 252 -8.45 45.70 55.34
N SER A 253 -9.72 45.53 55.76
CA SER A 253 -10.56 46.66 56.10
C SER A 253 -10.92 46.62 57.57
N SER A 254 -10.19 47.40 58.43
CA SER A 254 -10.61 47.68 59.79
C SER A 254 -10.80 49.19 59.93
N VAL A 255 -11.91 49.60 60.53
CA VAL A 255 -12.19 50.99 60.93
C VAL A 255 -12.05 51.01 62.40
N LYS A 256 -11.23 51.94 62.89
CA LYS A 256 -11.06 52.18 64.33
C LYS A 256 -11.44 53.63 64.70
N ALA A 257 -12.19 53.77 65.78
CA ALA A 257 -12.33 55.08 66.40
C ALA A 257 -10.99 55.58 66.89
N LYS A 258 -10.64 56.89 66.65
CA LYS A 258 -9.40 57.46 67.03
C LYS A 258 -9.42 57.78 68.55
N ASP A 259 -10.58 58.16 69.03
CA ASP A 259 -10.83 58.55 70.41
C ASP A 259 -12.28 58.28 70.81
N THR A 260 -12.73 58.67 71.99
CA THR A 260 -14.05 58.41 72.51
C THR A 260 -15.18 59.25 71.88
N ASN A 261 -14.81 60.28 71.09
CA ASN A 261 -15.80 61.12 70.39
C ASN A 261 -16.53 60.44 69.25
N VAL A 262 -15.96 59.36 68.81
CA VAL A 262 -16.54 58.55 67.65
C VAL A 262 -16.74 57.08 68.07
N THR A 263 -17.88 56.59 67.84
CA THR A 263 -18.15 55.18 67.99
C THR A 263 -18.13 54.52 66.60
N VAL A 264 -17.55 53.32 66.54
CA VAL A 264 -17.57 52.46 65.30
C VAL A 264 -18.11 51.15 65.70
N THR A 265 -19.26 50.84 65.13
CA THR A 265 -19.93 49.53 65.32
C THR A 265 -19.83 48.68 64.01
N GLU A 266 -19.27 47.47 64.15
CA GLU A 266 -19.16 46.53 63.03
C GLU A 266 -20.46 45.76 62.95
N GLY A 267 -21.04 45.71 61.77
CA GLY A 267 -22.23 44.95 61.36
C GLY A 267 -22.03 44.21 60.09
N THR A 268 -23.11 43.62 59.56
CA THR A 268 -23.12 42.93 58.28
C THR A 268 -24.27 43.55 57.45
N ASN A 269 -23.95 43.97 56.23
CA ASN A 269 -24.96 44.50 55.29
C ASN A 269 -25.82 43.39 54.69
N ALA A 270 -26.87 43.77 53.99
CA ALA A 270 -27.83 42.83 53.38
C ALA A 270 -27.21 41.87 52.34
N ALA A 271 -26.04 42.19 51.79
CA ALA A 271 -25.25 41.35 50.88
C ALA A 271 -24.22 40.44 51.58
N GLY A 272 -24.20 40.42 52.92
CA GLY A 272 -23.27 39.60 53.71
C GLY A 272 -21.86 40.17 53.88
N GLY A 273 -21.60 41.41 53.43
CA GLY A 273 -20.35 42.10 53.59
C GLY A 273 -20.26 42.84 54.93
N LYS A 274 -19.03 43.12 55.43
CA LYS A 274 -18.80 43.95 56.62
C LYS A 274 -19.35 45.37 56.40
N GLU A 275 -20.09 45.85 57.38
CA GLU A 275 -20.58 47.21 57.44
C GLU A 275 -20.10 47.83 58.72
N TYR A 276 -19.60 49.09 58.65
CA TYR A 276 -19.18 49.87 59.82
C TYR A 276 -20.09 51.10 59.99
N THR A 277 -20.90 51.08 60.98
CA THR A 277 -21.69 52.25 61.36
C THR A 277 -20.84 53.15 62.21
N VAL A 278 -20.66 54.37 61.77
CA VAL A 278 -19.87 55.40 62.52
C VAL A 278 -20.84 56.43 63.10
N GLY A 279 -20.82 56.58 64.41
CA GLY A 279 -21.61 57.56 65.14
C GLY A 279 -20.75 58.43 66.04
N LEU A 280 -21.33 59.50 66.51
CA LEU A 280 -20.74 60.30 67.57
C LEU A 280 -20.98 59.62 68.90
N GLY A 281 -20.00 59.69 69.79
CA GLY A 281 -20.18 59.28 71.19
C GLY A 281 -21.19 60.21 71.97
N ASP A 282 -21.82 59.65 72.97
CA ASP A 282 -22.77 60.41 73.80
C ASP A 282 -22.17 61.63 74.46
N LYS A 283 -20.87 61.63 74.57
CA LYS A 283 -20.04 62.76 75.11
C LYS A 283 -18.91 63.10 74.13
N ILE A 284 -18.92 64.29 73.59
CA ILE A 284 -17.91 64.78 72.68
C ILE A 284 -17.06 65.82 73.42
N THR A 285 -15.74 65.59 73.37
CA THR A 285 -14.78 66.53 73.96
C THR A 285 -13.93 67.20 72.86
N VAL A 286 -14.09 68.50 72.66
CA VAL A 286 -13.31 69.25 71.67
C VAL A 286 -12.12 69.89 72.38
N GLY A 287 -10.92 69.77 71.82
CA GLY A 287 -9.65 70.21 72.41
C GLY A 287 -8.86 69.05 73.04
N GLY A 288 -9.40 67.85 73.08
CA GLY A 288 -8.78 66.67 73.71
C GLY A 288 -8.76 66.73 75.20
N THR A 289 -8.46 65.62 75.89
CA THR A 289 -8.48 65.48 77.33
C THR A 289 -7.35 66.23 78.04
N THR A 290 -6.32 66.72 77.31
CA THR A 290 -5.13 67.39 77.80
C THR A 290 -5.16 68.90 77.51
N ALA A 291 -6.20 69.44 76.87
CA ALA A 291 -6.31 70.86 76.61
C ALA A 291 -6.57 71.63 77.96
N ALA A 292 -6.00 72.85 78.07
CA ALA A 292 -6.21 73.68 79.27
C ALA A 292 -7.67 74.05 79.52
N HIS A 293 -8.49 74.08 78.45
CA HIS A 293 -9.92 74.35 78.50
C HIS A 293 -10.69 73.46 77.50
N PRO A 294 -10.89 72.20 77.82
CA PRO A 294 -11.66 71.36 76.96
C PRO A 294 -13.16 71.76 77.00
N VAL A 295 -13.78 71.81 75.85
CA VAL A 295 -15.26 71.92 75.71
C VAL A 295 -15.87 70.55 75.57
N THR A 296 -16.78 70.24 76.45
CA THR A 296 -17.50 68.93 76.39
C THR A 296 -18.99 69.26 76.14
N VAL A 297 -19.54 68.57 75.14
CA VAL A 297 -20.96 68.50 74.87
C VAL A 297 -21.42 67.13 75.32
N ASP A 298 -22.32 67.06 76.31
CA ASP A 298 -22.87 65.83 76.84
C ASP A 298 -24.34 65.72 76.45
N GLY A 299 -24.69 64.72 75.76
CA GLY A 299 -26.04 64.53 75.24
C GLY A 299 -27.00 63.90 76.25
N THR A 300 -26.55 63.60 77.45
CA THR A 300 -27.30 62.93 78.52
C THR A 300 -27.89 63.91 79.55
N THR A 301 -27.69 65.25 79.42
CA THR A 301 -28.25 66.27 80.30
C THR A 301 -29.13 67.22 79.54
#